data_76426ae7658f06385a6a6023f1a5c3b0
#
_entry.id   76426ae7658f06385a6a6023f1a5c3b0
#
_cell.length_a   1.000
_cell.length_b   1.000
_cell.length_c   1.000
_cell.angle_alpha   90.00
_cell.angle_beta   90.00
_cell.angle_gamma   90.00
#
_symmetry.space_group_name_H-M   'P 1'
#
loop_
_entity.id
_entity.type
_entity.pdbx_description
1 polymer ?
#
loop_
_entity_poly.entity_id
_entity_poly.type
_entity_poly.pdbx_seq_one_letter_code
_entity_poly.pdbx_strand_id
1 'polypeptide(L)'
;MGAAGIIVEYNPLHSGHLRLLEAGRAALGPDTAMVCVMSGNFVQRGDFALLRKHARARAAVESGADLVLELPLPWAVSSAEGFAAGGVQALAATGVVEHLLFGSECGDVSALERVAAALLAPSFRDRLREVLPGAVSFAAARQRALTGLLPEEDAALLESPNNILGIEYCKALLGQNAPLRPVTIRREGSAHDGALAPDTHPSASGLRAL
;
A
#
# COMPACT_ATOMS: atom_id res chain seq x y z
N MET A 1 -11.16 -18.38 -12.97
CA MET A 1 -11.55 -17.02 -12.50
C MET A 1 -10.69 -16.76 -11.30
N GLY A 2 -9.76 -15.80 -11.37
CA GLY A 2 -8.85 -15.47 -10.28
C GLY A 2 -9.40 -14.32 -9.43
N ALA A 3 -8.82 -14.09 -8.26
CA ALA A 3 -9.14 -12.94 -7.42
C ALA A 3 -7.89 -12.11 -7.08
N ALA A 4 -8.02 -10.79 -7.12
CA ALA A 4 -7.01 -9.85 -6.70
C ALA A 4 -7.46 -9.10 -5.44
N GLY A 5 -6.59 -9.01 -4.46
CA GLY A 5 -6.81 -8.30 -3.22
C GLY A 5 -6.23 -6.90 -3.29
N ILE A 6 -6.92 -5.95 -2.68
CA ILE A 6 -6.47 -4.55 -2.55
C ILE A 6 -6.64 -4.13 -1.09
N ILE A 7 -5.60 -3.57 -0.48
CA ILE A 7 -5.66 -3.05 0.89
C ILE A 7 -5.87 -1.54 0.80
N VAL A 8 -6.95 -1.03 1.42
CA VAL A 8 -7.43 0.33 1.15
C VAL A 8 -7.97 1.03 2.39
N GLU A 9 -8.03 2.34 2.33
CA GLU A 9 -8.78 3.17 3.29
C GLU A 9 -10.02 3.77 2.67
N TYR A 10 -9.97 4.18 1.39
CA TYR A 10 -11.02 4.91 0.70
C TYR A 10 -11.54 6.12 1.52
N ASN A 11 -10.64 6.97 1.92
CA ASN A 11 -10.93 8.09 2.83
C ASN A 11 -10.68 9.47 2.20
N PRO A 12 -11.53 9.92 1.26
CA PRO A 12 -12.62 9.21 0.58
C PRO A 12 -12.14 8.37 -0.61
N LEU A 13 -13.08 7.61 -1.23
CA LEU A 13 -12.88 7.01 -2.54
C LEU A 13 -12.75 8.12 -3.59
N HIS A 14 -11.80 7.99 -4.54
CA HIS A 14 -11.57 8.98 -5.59
C HIS A 14 -11.14 8.28 -6.91
N SER A 15 -11.06 9.07 -8.00
CA SER A 15 -10.75 8.59 -9.35
C SER A 15 -9.47 7.72 -9.45
N GLY A 16 -8.44 8.02 -8.67
CA GLY A 16 -7.22 7.20 -8.62
C GLY A 16 -7.46 5.76 -8.13
N HIS A 17 -8.43 5.56 -7.23
CA HIS A 17 -8.82 4.22 -6.78
C HIS A 17 -9.61 3.46 -7.86
N LEU A 18 -10.48 4.15 -8.59
CA LEU A 18 -11.23 3.56 -9.70
C LEU A 18 -10.28 3.08 -10.80
N ARG A 19 -9.32 3.93 -11.17
CA ARG A 19 -8.27 3.57 -12.13
C ARG A 19 -7.47 2.34 -11.71
N LEU A 20 -7.19 2.18 -10.41
CA LEU A 20 -6.49 1.00 -9.92
C LEU A 20 -7.33 -0.28 -10.13
N LEU A 21 -8.64 -0.22 -9.88
CA LEU A 21 -9.55 -1.35 -10.13
C LEU A 21 -9.62 -1.69 -11.63
N GLU A 22 -9.76 -0.68 -12.49
CA GLU A 22 -9.79 -0.84 -13.96
C GLU A 22 -8.47 -1.41 -14.49
N ALA A 23 -7.35 -0.80 -14.10
CA ALA A 23 -6.02 -1.26 -14.53
C ALA A 23 -5.69 -2.66 -14.01
N GLY A 24 -6.16 -3.01 -12.81
CA GLY A 24 -6.04 -4.34 -12.26
C GLY A 24 -6.77 -5.38 -13.11
N ARG A 25 -8.01 -5.11 -13.53
CA ARG A 25 -8.74 -6.00 -14.45
C ARG A 25 -8.10 -6.06 -15.83
N ALA A 26 -7.57 -4.95 -16.33
CA ALA A 26 -6.85 -4.95 -17.60
C ALA A 26 -5.59 -5.82 -17.56
N ALA A 27 -4.87 -5.81 -16.43
CA ALA A 27 -3.63 -6.58 -16.26
C ALA A 27 -3.86 -8.07 -15.94
N LEU A 28 -4.90 -8.39 -15.15
CA LEU A 28 -5.13 -9.74 -14.60
C LEU A 28 -6.26 -10.50 -15.30
N GLY A 29 -7.03 -9.81 -16.14
CA GLY A 29 -8.18 -10.34 -16.86
C GLY A 29 -9.50 -9.69 -16.42
N PRO A 30 -10.45 -9.49 -17.36
CA PRO A 30 -11.70 -8.75 -17.11
C PRO A 30 -12.60 -9.42 -16.05
N ASP A 31 -12.51 -10.74 -15.92
CA ASP A 31 -13.29 -11.54 -14.98
C ASP A 31 -12.60 -11.70 -13.61
N THR A 32 -11.51 -10.98 -13.35
CA THR A 32 -10.81 -11.04 -12.06
C THR A 32 -11.67 -10.37 -10.99
N ALA A 33 -12.01 -11.12 -9.92
CA ALA A 33 -12.73 -10.58 -8.78
C ALA A 33 -11.82 -9.65 -7.95
N MET A 34 -12.32 -8.46 -7.59
CA MET A 34 -11.61 -7.47 -6.78
C MET A 34 -12.08 -7.52 -5.33
N VAL A 35 -11.23 -8.04 -4.45
CA VAL A 35 -11.47 -8.17 -3.01
C VAL A 35 -10.74 -7.05 -2.28
N CYS A 36 -11.47 -6.13 -1.67
CA CYS A 36 -10.90 -5.03 -0.90
C CYS A 36 -10.87 -5.37 0.60
N VAL A 37 -9.72 -5.22 1.25
CA VAL A 37 -9.60 -5.18 2.71
C VAL A 37 -9.49 -3.72 3.12
N MET A 38 -10.51 -3.18 3.78
CA MET A 38 -10.69 -1.76 4.02
C MET A 38 -10.70 -1.42 5.51
N SER A 39 -9.98 -0.36 5.89
CA SER A 39 -10.06 0.22 7.25
C SER A 39 -11.51 0.49 7.66
N GLY A 40 -11.82 0.22 8.93
CA GLY A 40 -13.11 0.52 9.54
C GLY A 40 -13.38 2.03 9.69
N ASN A 41 -13.92 2.47 10.81
CA ASN A 41 -14.17 3.90 11.08
C ASN A 41 -12.92 4.68 11.45
N PHE A 42 -11.81 4.00 11.68
CA PHE A 42 -10.50 4.60 11.92
C PHE A 42 -9.54 4.19 10.81
N VAL A 43 -8.66 5.09 10.43
CA VAL A 43 -7.66 4.91 9.39
C VAL A 43 -6.25 4.95 10.00
N GLN A 44 -5.23 4.77 9.17
CA GLN A 44 -3.83 4.86 9.62
C GLN A 44 -3.59 6.14 10.42
N ARG A 45 -2.69 6.06 11.41
CA ARG A 45 -2.37 7.13 12.37
C ARG A 45 -3.48 7.42 13.39
N GLY A 46 -4.57 6.64 13.39
CA GLY A 46 -5.63 6.74 14.38
C GLY A 46 -6.67 7.82 14.10
N ASP A 47 -6.64 8.44 12.93
CA ASP A 47 -7.63 9.42 12.52
C ASP A 47 -9.00 8.80 12.25
N PHE A 48 -10.07 9.60 12.41
CA PHE A 48 -11.41 9.18 11.96
C PHE A 48 -11.50 9.22 10.44
N ALA A 49 -12.16 8.21 9.89
CA ALA A 49 -12.54 8.27 8.48
C ALA A 49 -13.61 9.34 8.24
N LEU A 50 -13.50 10.07 7.13
CA LEU A 50 -14.44 11.14 6.72
C LEU A 50 -15.88 10.63 6.63
N LEU A 51 -16.07 9.42 6.14
CA LEU A 51 -17.36 8.76 5.98
C LEU A 51 -17.40 7.46 6.78
N ARG A 52 -18.60 7.06 7.22
CA ARG A 52 -18.83 5.76 7.88
C ARG A 52 -18.38 4.60 7.00
N LYS A 53 -17.84 3.55 7.60
CA LYS A 53 -17.32 2.37 6.87
C LYS A 53 -18.33 1.77 5.88
N HIS A 54 -19.61 1.69 6.25
CA HIS A 54 -20.64 1.13 5.35
C HIS A 54 -20.88 2.00 4.11
N ALA A 55 -20.82 3.33 4.22
CA ALA A 55 -20.91 4.22 3.07
C ALA A 55 -19.72 4.07 2.13
N ARG A 56 -18.51 3.95 2.69
CA ARG A 56 -17.28 3.73 1.91
C ARG A 56 -17.27 2.35 1.25
N ALA A 57 -17.70 1.31 1.95
CA ALA A 57 -17.82 -0.04 1.39
C ALA A 57 -18.85 -0.09 0.24
N ARG A 58 -20.01 0.56 0.41
CA ARG A 58 -21.01 0.68 -0.66
C ARG A 58 -20.42 1.39 -1.88
N ALA A 59 -19.77 2.55 -1.70
CA ALA A 59 -19.14 3.27 -2.79
C ALA A 59 -18.10 2.42 -3.51
N ALA A 60 -17.31 1.62 -2.78
CA ALA A 60 -16.33 0.71 -3.38
C ALA A 60 -16.99 -0.37 -4.25
N VAL A 61 -18.08 -1.00 -3.77
CA VAL A 61 -18.81 -2.03 -4.54
C VAL A 61 -19.49 -1.40 -5.76
N GLU A 62 -20.16 -0.26 -5.62
CA GLU A 62 -20.76 0.48 -6.73
C GLU A 62 -19.71 0.95 -7.77
N SER A 63 -18.45 1.05 -7.36
CA SER A 63 -17.32 1.44 -8.21
C SER A 63 -16.52 0.25 -8.76
N GLY A 64 -16.98 -0.98 -8.55
CA GLY A 64 -16.40 -2.17 -9.17
C GLY A 64 -15.60 -3.08 -8.24
N ALA A 65 -15.61 -2.90 -6.94
CA ALA A 65 -15.15 -3.94 -6.01
C ALA A 65 -16.21 -5.04 -5.91
N ASP A 66 -15.82 -6.31 -5.89
CA ASP A 66 -16.74 -7.45 -5.78
C ASP A 66 -17.00 -7.81 -4.32
N LEU A 67 -16.05 -7.58 -3.44
CA LEU A 67 -16.16 -7.84 -1.99
C LEU A 67 -15.37 -6.80 -1.21
N VAL A 68 -15.93 -6.31 -0.12
CA VAL A 68 -15.23 -5.46 0.84
C VAL A 68 -15.25 -6.11 2.22
N LEU A 69 -14.06 -6.42 2.74
CA LEU A 69 -13.82 -6.93 4.08
C LEU A 69 -13.29 -5.82 4.97
N GLU A 70 -13.65 -5.82 6.24
CA GLU A 70 -13.10 -4.86 7.20
C GLU A 70 -11.73 -5.32 7.73
N LEU A 71 -10.73 -4.47 7.62
CA LEU A 71 -9.44 -4.67 8.29
C LEU A 71 -9.64 -4.47 9.80
N PRO A 72 -9.27 -5.45 10.64
CA PRO A 72 -9.42 -5.32 12.09
C PRO A 72 -8.70 -4.10 12.64
N LEU A 73 -9.34 -3.42 13.61
CA LEU A 73 -8.91 -2.13 14.15
C LEU A 73 -7.42 -2.06 14.53
N PRO A 74 -6.82 -3.04 15.23
CA PRO A 74 -5.41 -2.96 15.60
C PRO A 74 -4.47 -2.80 14.40
N TRP A 75 -4.80 -3.39 13.28
CA TRP A 75 -4.04 -3.27 12.03
C TRP A 75 -4.36 -1.96 11.30
N ALA A 76 -5.63 -1.55 11.29
CA ALA A 76 -6.08 -0.35 10.60
C ALA A 76 -5.42 0.93 11.13
N VAL A 77 -5.17 1.02 12.44
CA VAL A 77 -4.57 2.21 13.10
C VAL A 77 -3.05 2.10 13.30
N SER A 78 -2.44 1.01 12.84
CA SER A 78 -1.00 0.77 13.04
C SER A 78 -0.12 1.55 12.05
N SER A 79 1.20 1.36 12.16
CA SER A 79 2.16 1.85 11.19
C SER A 79 1.92 1.24 9.80
N ALA A 80 2.57 1.77 8.76
CA ALA A 80 2.51 1.19 7.41
C ALA A 80 2.88 -0.30 7.39
N GLU A 81 3.87 -0.71 8.19
CA GLU A 81 4.27 -2.10 8.35
C GLU A 81 3.15 -2.96 8.94
N GLY A 82 2.54 -2.53 10.05
CA GLY A 82 1.45 -3.28 10.68
C GLY A 82 0.20 -3.31 9.79
N PHE A 83 -0.15 -2.18 9.16
CA PHE A 83 -1.26 -2.09 8.21
C PHE A 83 -1.08 -3.07 7.04
N ALA A 84 0.12 -3.10 6.45
CA ALA A 84 0.46 -4.04 5.39
C ALA A 84 0.39 -5.49 5.88
N ALA A 85 0.97 -5.79 7.04
CA ALA A 85 0.97 -7.14 7.60
C ALA A 85 -0.44 -7.67 7.85
N GLY A 86 -1.32 -6.87 8.48
CA GLY A 86 -2.71 -7.25 8.73
C GLY A 86 -3.53 -7.40 7.46
N GLY A 87 -3.34 -6.49 6.48
CA GLY A 87 -4.02 -6.54 5.20
C GLY A 87 -3.64 -7.77 4.37
N VAL A 88 -2.34 -8.08 4.28
CA VAL A 88 -1.82 -9.28 3.61
C VAL A 88 -2.35 -10.54 4.27
N GLN A 89 -2.31 -10.62 5.61
CA GLN A 89 -2.85 -11.75 6.36
C GLN A 89 -4.34 -11.96 6.11
N ALA A 90 -5.14 -10.87 6.12
CA ALA A 90 -6.57 -10.96 5.88
C ALA A 90 -6.89 -11.45 4.45
N LEU A 91 -6.17 -10.97 3.43
CA LEU A 91 -6.33 -11.41 2.06
C LEU A 91 -5.91 -12.88 1.88
N ALA A 92 -4.75 -13.26 2.42
CA ALA A 92 -4.26 -14.65 2.35
C ALA A 92 -5.22 -15.63 3.04
N ALA A 93 -5.82 -15.22 4.18
CA ALA A 93 -6.77 -16.05 4.92
C ALA A 93 -8.08 -16.33 4.17
N THR A 94 -8.39 -15.56 3.11
CA THR A 94 -9.56 -15.85 2.26
C THR A 94 -9.42 -17.16 1.49
N GLY A 95 -8.19 -17.58 1.21
CA GLY A 95 -7.87 -18.78 0.44
C GLY A 95 -8.23 -18.70 -1.05
N VAL A 96 -8.76 -17.56 -1.52
CA VAL A 96 -9.21 -17.38 -2.92
C VAL A 96 -8.45 -16.27 -3.65
N VAL A 97 -7.79 -15.37 -2.91
CA VAL A 97 -7.02 -14.28 -3.51
C VAL A 97 -5.65 -14.79 -3.94
N GLU A 98 -5.27 -14.53 -5.18
CA GLU A 98 -4.01 -14.97 -5.79
C GLU A 98 -3.01 -13.81 -5.99
N HIS A 99 -3.50 -12.58 -6.09
CA HIS A 99 -2.70 -11.40 -6.36
C HIS A 99 -2.95 -10.31 -5.34
N LEU A 100 -1.90 -9.59 -4.92
CA LEU A 100 -2.01 -8.34 -4.17
C LEU A 100 -1.77 -7.17 -5.12
N LEU A 101 -2.83 -6.44 -5.44
CA LEU A 101 -2.81 -5.30 -6.35
C LEU A 101 -2.68 -3.99 -5.58
N PHE A 102 -1.76 -3.13 -5.97
CA PHE A 102 -1.56 -1.80 -5.37
C PHE A 102 -0.96 -0.82 -6.37
N GLY A 103 -1.06 0.47 -6.07
CA GLY A 103 -0.42 1.52 -6.85
C GLY A 103 0.92 1.95 -6.24
N SER A 104 1.92 2.23 -7.08
CA SER A 104 3.20 2.79 -6.66
C SER A 104 3.67 3.90 -7.61
N GLU A 105 4.56 4.76 -7.17
CA GLU A 105 5.14 5.81 -8.02
C GLU A 105 6.11 5.21 -9.04
N CYS A 106 6.88 4.19 -8.66
CA CYS A 106 7.85 3.56 -9.56
C CYS A 106 7.20 2.63 -10.60
N GLY A 107 6.09 1.95 -10.25
CA GLY A 107 5.45 0.97 -11.14
C GLY A 107 6.30 -0.29 -11.40
N ASP A 108 7.33 -0.54 -10.60
CA ASP A 108 8.24 -1.69 -10.71
C ASP A 108 8.17 -2.55 -9.45
N VAL A 109 7.46 -3.67 -9.54
CA VAL A 109 7.32 -4.62 -8.44
C VAL A 109 8.65 -5.24 -8.04
N SER A 110 9.54 -5.51 -8.99
CA SER A 110 10.82 -6.15 -8.73
C SER A 110 11.74 -5.24 -7.91
N ALA A 111 11.72 -3.93 -8.18
CA ALA A 111 12.45 -2.95 -7.39
C ALA A 111 11.92 -2.89 -5.94
N LEU A 112 10.59 -2.88 -5.76
CA LEU A 112 9.97 -2.90 -4.44
C LEU A 112 10.30 -4.19 -3.65
N GLU A 113 10.31 -5.35 -4.32
CA GLU A 113 10.70 -6.64 -3.73
C GLU A 113 12.17 -6.67 -3.33
N ARG A 114 13.09 -6.10 -4.14
CA ARG A 114 14.52 -6.00 -3.77
C ARG A 114 14.70 -5.20 -2.48
N VAL A 115 14.03 -4.05 -2.36
CA VAL A 115 14.09 -3.23 -1.14
C VAL A 115 13.47 -3.97 0.04
N ALA A 116 12.34 -4.63 -0.14
CA ALA A 116 11.67 -5.42 0.90
C ALA A 116 12.58 -6.54 1.42
N ALA A 117 13.23 -7.29 0.54
CA ALA A 117 14.16 -8.35 0.89
C ALA A 117 15.37 -7.80 1.66
N ALA A 118 15.94 -6.67 1.22
CA ALA A 118 17.05 -6.02 1.92
C ALA A 118 16.66 -5.57 3.34
N LEU A 119 15.46 -5.02 3.53
CA LEU A 119 14.94 -4.62 4.84
C LEU A 119 14.72 -5.80 5.80
N LEU A 120 14.50 -7.00 5.29
CA LEU A 120 14.36 -8.22 6.08
C LEU A 120 15.71 -8.90 6.38
N ALA A 121 16.78 -8.54 5.67
CA ALA A 121 18.08 -9.15 5.81
C ALA A 121 18.71 -8.88 7.18
N PRO A 122 19.45 -9.85 7.77
CA PRO A 122 20.21 -9.63 9.00
C PRO A 122 21.19 -8.46 8.90
N SER A 123 21.88 -8.31 7.77
CA SER A 123 22.83 -7.23 7.51
C SER A 123 22.20 -5.83 7.64
N PHE A 124 20.96 -5.66 7.21
CA PHE A 124 20.23 -4.41 7.41
C PHE A 124 19.98 -4.12 8.90
N ARG A 125 19.56 -5.13 9.67
CA ARG A 125 19.31 -4.97 11.11
C ARG A 125 20.56 -4.56 11.88
N ASP A 126 21.70 -5.12 11.52
CA ASP A 126 22.98 -4.80 12.16
C ASP A 126 23.39 -3.36 11.83
N ARG A 127 23.33 -2.96 10.55
CA ARG A 127 23.61 -1.58 10.14
C ARG A 127 22.62 -0.58 10.75
N LEU A 128 21.34 -0.92 10.85
CA LEU A 128 20.36 -0.04 11.47
C LEU A 128 20.70 0.24 12.94
N ARG A 129 21.12 -0.78 13.70
CA ARG A 129 21.57 -0.62 15.09
C ARG A 129 22.77 0.32 15.20
N GLU A 130 23.72 0.26 14.26
CA GLU A 130 24.90 1.11 14.23
C GLU A 130 24.55 2.58 13.95
N VAL A 131 23.64 2.84 13.01
CA VAL A 131 23.33 4.21 12.56
C VAL A 131 22.21 4.88 13.35
N LEU A 132 21.38 4.11 14.07
CA LEU A 132 20.21 4.63 14.79
C LEU A 132 20.55 5.67 15.86
N PRO A 133 21.63 5.52 16.68
CA PRO A 133 21.94 6.49 17.73
C PRO A 133 22.30 7.90 17.21
N GLY A 134 22.80 8.00 15.97
CA GLY A 134 23.17 9.28 15.34
C GLY A 134 22.20 9.81 14.30
N ALA A 135 20.99 9.24 14.21
CA ALA A 135 20.01 9.62 13.22
C ALA A 135 18.96 10.60 13.79
N VAL A 136 18.57 11.58 12.98
CA VAL A 136 17.54 12.58 13.35
C VAL A 136 16.12 11.98 13.39
N SER A 137 15.90 10.84 12.74
CA SER A 137 14.63 10.09 12.74
C SER A 137 14.85 8.63 12.36
N PHE A 138 13.89 7.77 12.68
CA PHE A 138 13.91 6.37 12.27
C PHE A 138 13.93 6.23 10.73
N ALA A 139 13.19 7.06 10.00
CA ALA A 139 13.18 7.06 8.54
C ALA A 139 14.57 7.37 7.97
N ALA A 140 15.27 8.37 8.52
CA ALA A 140 16.64 8.70 8.13
C ALA A 140 17.63 7.58 8.49
N ALA A 141 17.48 6.93 9.66
CA ALA A 141 18.28 5.78 10.04
C ALA A 141 18.09 4.62 9.07
N ARG A 142 16.83 4.31 8.72
CA ARG A 142 16.46 3.26 7.78
C ARG A 142 17.09 3.49 6.40
N GLN A 143 17.01 4.70 5.87
CA GLN A 143 17.60 5.06 4.60
C GLN A 143 19.13 4.94 4.63
N ARG A 144 19.79 5.46 5.68
CA ARG A 144 21.25 5.34 5.86
C ARG A 144 21.70 3.88 6.00
N ALA A 145 20.93 3.03 6.68
CA ALA A 145 21.26 1.63 6.85
C ALA A 145 21.19 0.86 5.52
N LEU A 146 20.38 1.30 4.56
CA LEU A 146 20.31 0.72 3.22
C LEU A 146 21.44 1.18 2.28
N THR A 147 22.07 2.32 2.57
CA THR A 147 23.20 2.82 1.77
C THR A 147 24.31 1.77 1.71
N GLY A 148 24.69 1.37 0.50
CA GLY A 148 25.70 0.33 0.27
C GLY A 148 25.20 -1.13 0.42
N LEU A 149 23.92 -1.35 0.78
CA LEU A 149 23.26 -2.64 0.67
C LEU A 149 22.45 -2.79 -0.63
N LEU A 150 22.03 -1.67 -1.19
CA LEU A 150 21.26 -1.58 -2.42
C LEU A 150 21.82 -0.48 -3.33
N PRO A 151 21.52 -0.52 -4.65
CA PRO A 151 21.69 0.62 -5.54
C PRO A 151 20.98 1.86 -5.00
N GLU A 152 21.54 3.04 -5.26
CA GLU A 152 20.99 4.33 -4.80
C GLU A 152 19.55 4.55 -5.30
N GLU A 153 19.27 4.15 -6.54
CA GLU A 153 17.94 4.21 -7.16
C GLU A 153 16.90 3.40 -6.41
N ASP A 154 17.25 2.21 -5.91
CA ASP A 154 16.35 1.38 -5.10
C ASP A 154 16.14 1.99 -3.70
N ALA A 155 17.20 2.53 -3.07
CA ALA A 155 17.08 3.20 -1.78
C ALA A 155 16.20 4.46 -1.84
N ALA A 156 16.22 5.20 -2.96
CA ALA A 156 15.38 6.37 -3.20
C ALA A 156 13.88 6.05 -3.26
N LEU A 157 13.47 4.80 -3.49
CA LEU A 157 12.06 4.40 -3.45
C LEU A 157 11.40 4.65 -2.09
N LEU A 158 12.19 4.71 -1.01
CA LEU A 158 11.71 5.04 0.33
C LEU A 158 11.38 6.54 0.54
N GLU A 159 11.51 7.37 -0.47
CA GLU A 159 11.14 8.80 -0.42
C GLU A 159 9.69 9.05 -0.85
N SER A 160 9.05 8.07 -1.48
CA SER A 160 7.69 8.19 -2.02
C SER A 160 6.68 7.35 -1.24
N PRO A 161 5.54 7.93 -0.80
CA PRO A 161 4.62 7.29 0.15
C PRO A 161 4.01 5.99 -0.36
N ASN A 162 3.62 5.90 -1.65
CA ASN A 162 3.04 4.66 -2.17
C ASN A 162 4.10 3.60 -2.46
N ASN A 163 5.34 4.00 -2.81
CA ASN A 163 6.46 3.06 -2.86
C ASN A 163 6.76 2.49 -1.47
N ILE A 164 6.77 3.33 -0.41
CA ILE A 164 6.93 2.86 0.98
C ILE A 164 5.88 1.80 1.31
N LEU A 165 4.60 2.08 1.02
CA LEU A 165 3.52 1.15 1.31
C LEU A 165 3.65 -0.13 0.46
N GLY A 166 4.01 -0.02 -0.81
CA GLY A 166 4.30 -1.16 -1.69
C GLY A 166 5.44 -2.04 -1.17
N ILE A 167 6.52 -1.43 -0.66
CA ILE A 167 7.63 -2.14 -0.01
C ILE A 167 7.14 -2.88 1.25
N GLU A 168 6.31 -2.24 2.09
CA GLU A 168 5.76 -2.89 3.28
C GLU A 168 4.82 -4.06 2.91
N TYR A 169 4.08 -3.97 1.81
CA TYR A 169 3.32 -5.11 1.27
C TYR A 169 4.23 -6.26 0.84
N CYS A 170 5.29 -5.98 0.08
CA CYS A 170 6.27 -6.99 -0.32
C CYS A 170 6.97 -7.62 0.90
N LYS A 171 7.32 -6.82 1.93
CA LYS A 171 7.85 -7.33 3.20
C LYS A 171 6.88 -8.28 3.90
N ALA A 172 5.60 -7.90 3.95
CA ALA A 172 4.57 -8.72 4.58
C ALA A 172 4.38 -10.04 3.82
N LEU A 173 4.37 -10.02 2.49
CA LEU A 173 4.30 -11.21 1.65
C LEU A 173 5.47 -12.17 1.93
N LEU A 174 6.69 -11.65 1.91
CA LEU A 174 7.90 -12.42 2.18
C LEU A 174 7.94 -12.94 3.63
N GLY A 175 7.70 -12.07 4.61
CA GLY A 175 7.80 -12.41 6.03
C GLY A 175 6.74 -13.41 6.52
N GLN A 176 5.56 -13.41 5.90
CA GLN A 176 4.46 -14.33 6.20
C GLN A 176 4.45 -15.57 5.30
N ASN A 177 5.33 -15.63 4.30
CA ASN A 177 5.27 -16.63 3.23
C ASN A 177 3.85 -16.73 2.62
N ALA A 178 3.23 -15.57 2.39
CA ALA A 178 1.86 -15.50 1.90
C ALA A 178 1.79 -15.92 0.42
N PRO A 179 0.79 -16.73 0.01
CA PRO A 179 0.71 -17.26 -1.35
C PRO A 179 0.12 -16.24 -2.35
N LEU A 180 0.39 -14.97 -2.16
CA LEU A 180 -0.11 -13.89 -3.01
C LEU A 180 1.04 -13.32 -3.86
N ARG A 181 0.77 -13.06 -5.14
CA ARG A 181 1.73 -12.43 -6.05
C ARG A 181 1.52 -10.92 -6.06
N PRO A 182 2.53 -10.09 -5.77
CA PRO A 182 2.38 -8.64 -5.85
C PRO A 182 2.24 -8.19 -7.30
N VAL A 183 1.34 -7.25 -7.52
CA VAL A 183 1.12 -6.56 -8.81
C VAL A 183 0.99 -5.09 -8.53
N THR A 184 1.84 -4.27 -9.15
CA THR A 184 1.77 -2.82 -9.00
C THR A 184 1.39 -2.12 -10.29
N ILE A 185 0.56 -1.11 -10.17
CA ILE A 185 0.20 -0.20 -11.26
C ILE A 185 0.89 1.13 -11.00
N ARG A 186 1.58 1.66 -12.00
CA ARG A 186 2.20 2.97 -11.89
C ARG A 186 1.14 4.04 -11.71
N ARG A 187 1.30 4.86 -10.68
CA ARG A 187 0.38 5.98 -10.40
C ARG A 187 0.68 7.12 -11.37
N GLU A 188 -0.37 7.57 -12.04
CA GLU A 188 -0.36 8.79 -12.83
C GLU A 188 -1.09 9.90 -12.06
N GLY A 189 -0.53 11.09 -11.99
CA GLY A 189 -1.15 12.24 -11.33
C GLY A 189 -0.26 12.94 -10.31
N SER A 190 -0.80 13.96 -9.64
CA SER A 190 -0.07 14.81 -8.68
C SER A 190 0.52 14.03 -7.51
N ALA A 191 1.69 14.49 -7.05
CA ALA A 191 2.29 14.07 -5.78
C ALA A 191 1.25 14.16 -4.65
N HIS A 192 1.41 13.33 -3.62
CA HIS A 192 0.45 13.10 -2.52
C HIS A 192 -0.08 14.37 -1.84
N ASP A 193 0.63 15.49 -1.94
CA ASP A 193 0.31 16.80 -1.33
C ASP A 193 0.16 17.94 -2.35
N GLY A 194 -0.02 17.63 -3.64
CA GLY A 194 -0.19 18.65 -4.68
C GLY A 194 -1.52 19.41 -4.56
N ALA A 195 -1.47 20.75 -4.66
CA ALA A 195 -2.65 21.59 -4.74
C ALA A 195 -3.57 21.15 -5.90
N LEU A 196 -4.88 21.27 -5.72
CA LEU A 196 -5.89 20.98 -6.73
C LEU A 196 -5.63 21.85 -7.99
N ALA A 197 -5.03 21.25 -9.02
CA ALA A 197 -5.00 21.86 -10.34
C ALA A 197 -6.20 21.31 -11.16
N PRO A 198 -6.78 22.12 -12.08
CA PRO A 198 -8.01 21.75 -12.78
C PRO A 198 -7.97 20.43 -13.53
N ASP A 199 -6.78 19.97 -13.94
CA ASP A 199 -6.56 18.76 -14.73
C ASP A 199 -5.87 17.60 -13.97
N THR A 200 -5.70 17.72 -12.65
CA THR A 200 -5.09 16.67 -11.84
C THR A 200 -6.14 15.92 -11.02
N HIS A 201 -5.97 14.59 -10.92
CA HIS A 201 -6.83 13.79 -10.07
C HIS A 201 -6.52 14.11 -8.61
N PRO A 202 -7.49 14.63 -7.83
CA PRO A 202 -7.25 15.01 -6.46
C PRO A 202 -6.86 13.78 -5.62
N SER A 203 -5.86 13.93 -4.76
CA SER A 203 -5.54 12.94 -3.74
C SER A 203 -6.61 12.93 -2.64
N ALA A 204 -6.69 11.84 -1.87
CA ALA A 204 -7.59 11.79 -0.72
C ALA A 204 -7.32 12.92 0.29
N SER A 205 -6.06 13.32 0.46
CA SER A 205 -5.66 14.46 1.32
C SER A 205 -6.17 15.79 0.76
N GLY A 206 -6.07 16.00 -0.55
CA GLY A 206 -6.62 17.19 -1.21
C GLY A 206 -8.13 17.29 -1.07
N LEU A 207 -8.86 16.19 -1.19
CA LEU A 207 -10.32 16.16 -1.01
C LEU A 207 -10.76 16.40 0.45
N ARG A 208 -9.95 16.01 1.43
CA ARG A 208 -10.25 16.30 2.85
C ARG A 208 -9.98 17.74 3.27
N ALA A 209 -9.19 18.48 2.49
CA ALA A 209 -8.87 19.87 2.76
C ALA A 209 -9.94 20.86 2.20
N LEU A 210 -10.92 20.37 1.43
CA LEU A 210 -12.10 21.10 0.96
C LEU A 210 -13.20 21.12 2.01
#